data_59ff17cc833bf918e939408dec1031df
#
_entry.id   59ff17cc833bf918e939408dec1031df
#
_cell.length_a   1.000
_cell.length_b   1.000
_cell.length_c   1.000
_cell.angle_alpha   90.00
_cell.angle_beta   90.00
_cell.angle_gamma   90.00
#
_symmetry.space_group_name_H-M   'P 1'
#
loop_
_entity.id
_entity.type
_entity.pdbx_description
1 polymer ?
#
loop_
_entity_poly.entity_id
_entity_poly.type
_entity_poly.pdbx_seq_one_letter_code
_entity_poly.pdbx_strand_id
1 'polypeptide(L)'
;MKYCHHCASPLVQRVPEGDDKLRYCCDSCDTIFYQNPKNVVGTLPVQGDRVLLCKRAIQPRLGKWTLPAGFMENGESSLDGAIRETLEEAGALIKVQKDSLYTLFNLPAINQVYMFFRAEIINLDATPGFETEEIGLFAESEIPWDEIAFPVVRSTLEHYFQDLPRKRFPVRMFDVHHGEDRSITTHVISHSHHEY
;
A
#
# COMPACT_ATOMS: atom_id res chain seq x y z
N MET A 1 -8.90 -3.37 -21.06
CA MET A 1 -9.12 -4.75 -21.54
C MET A 1 -9.55 -4.69 -23.00
N LYS A 2 -9.03 -5.54 -23.90
CA LYS A 2 -9.39 -5.51 -25.34
C LYS A 2 -10.23 -6.70 -25.78
N TYR A 3 -10.02 -7.86 -25.18
CA TYR A 3 -10.66 -9.10 -25.55
C TYR A 3 -11.28 -9.79 -24.33
N CYS A 4 -12.38 -10.49 -24.57
CA CYS A 4 -13.06 -11.33 -23.59
C CYS A 4 -12.20 -12.56 -23.26
N HIS A 5 -11.92 -12.81 -21.98
CA HIS A 5 -11.13 -13.98 -21.60
C HIS A 5 -11.95 -15.28 -21.54
N HIS A 6 -13.28 -15.22 -21.75
CA HIS A 6 -14.16 -16.40 -21.88
C HIS A 6 -14.27 -16.90 -23.32
N CYS A 7 -14.41 -15.99 -24.31
CA CYS A 7 -14.66 -16.35 -25.70
C CYS A 7 -13.73 -15.69 -26.72
N ALA A 8 -12.72 -14.95 -26.27
CA ALA A 8 -11.75 -14.22 -27.07
C ALA A 8 -12.32 -13.15 -28.03
N SER A 9 -13.63 -12.86 -28.01
CA SER A 9 -14.23 -11.79 -28.82
C SER A 9 -13.82 -10.41 -28.33
N PRO A 10 -13.80 -9.39 -29.22
CA PRO A 10 -13.55 -8.02 -28.81
C PRO A 10 -14.54 -7.52 -27.76
N LEU A 11 -14.08 -6.71 -26.83
CA LEU A 11 -14.92 -6.09 -25.80
C LEU A 11 -15.33 -4.68 -26.23
N VAL A 12 -16.53 -4.29 -25.86
CA VAL A 12 -17.06 -2.94 -25.96
C VAL A 12 -17.20 -2.31 -24.57
N GLN A 13 -17.16 -0.97 -24.51
CA GLN A 13 -17.49 -0.24 -23.30
C GLN A 13 -18.92 0.32 -23.42
N ARG A 14 -19.80 -0.12 -22.56
CA ARG A 14 -21.17 0.42 -22.44
C ARG A 14 -21.67 0.37 -20.99
N VAL A 15 -22.72 1.10 -20.72
CA VAL A 15 -23.45 0.97 -19.44
C VAL A 15 -24.39 -0.22 -19.59
N PRO A 16 -24.20 -1.32 -18.83
CA PRO A 16 -25.09 -2.46 -18.89
C PRO A 16 -26.47 -2.12 -18.31
N GLU A 17 -27.48 -2.92 -18.64
CA GLU A 17 -28.80 -2.79 -18.05
C GLU A 17 -28.73 -2.96 -16.53
N GLY A 18 -29.31 -2.01 -15.79
CA GLY A 18 -29.30 -1.99 -14.31
C GLY A 18 -28.00 -1.46 -13.68
N ASP A 19 -27.02 -0.98 -14.45
CA ASP A 19 -25.82 -0.31 -13.95
C ASP A 19 -25.86 1.20 -14.27
N ASP A 20 -25.03 2.00 -13.62
CA ASP A 20 -24.87 3.44 -13.85
C ASP A 20 -23.47 3.80 -14.40
N LYS A 21 -22.61 2.80 -14.62
CA LYS A 21 -21.20 3.01 -15.00
C LYS A 21 -20.83 2.25 -16.27
N LEU A 22 -19.84 2.81 -16.99
CA LEU A 22 -19.23 2.12 -18.12
C LEU A 22 -18.51 0.85 -17.66
N ARG A 23 -18.84 -0.28 -18.29
CA ARG A 23 -18.20 -1.57 -18.08
C ARG A 23 -17.66 -2.12 -19.40
N TYR A 24 -16.67 -2.99 -19.31
CA TYR A 24 -16.30 -3.82 -20.46
C TYR A 24 -17.32 -4.95 -20.60
N CYS A 25 -17.97 -5.00 -21.75
CA CYS A 25 -19.01 -5.99 -22.05
C CYS A 25 -18.61 -6.80 -23.28
N CYS A 26 -18.92 -8.09 -23.25
CA CYS A 26 -18.78 -8.96 -24.40
C CYS A 26 -20.15 -9.21 -25.04
N ASP A 27 -20.36 -8.72 -26.25
CA ASP A 27 -21.62 -8.90 -26.97
C ASP A 27 -21.80 -10.33 -27.57
N SER A 28 -20.71 -11.13 -27.55
CA SER A 28 -20.75 -12.52 -28.07
C SER A 28 -21.14 -13.55 -27.01
N CYS A 29 -20.90 -13.28 -25.71
CA CYS A 29 -21.22 -14.19 -24.61
C CYS A 29 -21.86 -13.50 -23.41
N ASP A 30 -22.33 -12.27 -23.59
CA ASP A 30 -23.02 -11.43 -22.61
C ASP A 30 -22.32 -11.25 -21.27
N THR A 31 -20.99 -11.49 -21.23
CA THR A 31 -20.20 -11.31 -20.01
C THR A 31 -19.94 -9.84 -19.75
N ILE A 32 -20.21 -9.39 -18.52
CA ILE A 32 -19.87 -8.04 -18.02
C ILE A 32 -18.67 -8.17 -17.10
N PHE A 33 -17.64 -7.35 -17.35
CA PHE A 33 -16.41 -7.33 -16.56
C PHE A 33 -16.40 -6.15 -15.59
N TYR A 34 -16.39 -6.47 -14.31
CA TYR A 34 -16.24 -5.50 -13.24
C TYR A 34 -14.75 -5.34 -12.88
N GLN A 35 -14.32 -4.11 -12.79
CA GLN A 35 -12.97 -3.76 -12.32
C GLN A 35 -13.07 -3.11 -10.95
N ASN A 36 -12.36 -3.67 -9.97
CA ASN A 36 -12.28 -3.15 -8.63
C ASN A 36 -10.92 -2.46 -8.40
N PRO A 37 -10.81 -1.53 -7.45
CA PRO A 37 -9.52 -1.01 -7.02
C PRO A 37 -8.59 -2.14 -6.60
N LYS A 38 -7.30 -2.00 -6.92
CA LYS A 38 -6.27 -2.91 -6.45
C LYS A 38 -5.90 -2.58 -5.02
N ASN A 39 -5.76 -3.60 -4.19
CA ASN A 39 -5.26 -3.45 -2.83
C ASN A 39 -3.74 -3.61 -2.82
N VAL A 40 -3.05 -2.64 -2.23
CA VAL A 40 -1.63 -2.70 -1.89
C VAL A 40 -1.54 -2.86 -0.39
N VAL A 41 -0.82 -3.85 0.05
CA VAL A 41 -0.65 -4.19 1.45
C VAL A 41 0.82 -4.16 1.83
N GLY A 42 1.13 -3.61 2.97
CA GLY A 42 2.51 -3.51 3.42
C GLY A 42 2.60 -3.30 4.92
N THR A 43 3.83 -3.22 5.40
CA THR A 43 4.07 -2.98 6.82
C THR A 43 4.88 -1.73 7.05
N LEU A 44 4.77 -1.22 8.27
CA LEU A 44 5.71 -0.30 8.91
C LEU A 44 6.51 -1.13 9.91
N PRO A 45 7.62 -1.77 9.48
CA PRO A 45 8.41 -2.62 10.37
C PRO A 45 9.29 -1.76 11.26
N VAL A 46 9.23 -2.00 12.57
CA VAL A 46 9.95 -1.18 13.55
C VAL A 46 10.85 -2.04 14.44
N GLN A 47 11.97 -1.45 14.85
CA GLN A 47 12.88 -1.98 15.86
C GLN A 47 13.31 -0.84 16.80
N GLY A 48 12.76 -0.84 18.01
CA GLY A 48 12.94 0.27 18.93
C GLY A 48 12.29 1.56 18.41
N ASP A 49 13.09 2.58 18.16
CA ASP A 49 12.70 3.88 17.61
C ASP A 49 13.01 4.02 16.11
N ARG A 50 13.45 2.93 15.46
CA ARG A 50 13.84 2.91 14.05
C ARG A 50 12.80 2.19 13.19
N VAL A 51 12.68 2.63 11.95
CA VAL A 51 11.84 2.01 10.92
C VAL A 51 12.70 1.39 9.83
N LEU A 52 12.25 0.25 9.30
CA LEU A 52 12.88 -0.40 8.16
C LEU A 52 12.34 0.19 6.87
N LEU A 53 13.25 0.57 5.98
CA LEU A 53 12.92 0.96 4.60
C LEU A 53 13.68 0.08 3.61
N CYS A 54 13.06 -0.10 2.44
CA CYS A 54 13.60 -0.79 1.27
C CYS A 54 13.91 0.22 0.18
N LYS A 55 15.08 0.14 -0.45
CA LYS A 55 15.44 0.94 -1.61
C LYS A 55 15.06 0.19 -2.87
N ARG A 56 14.21 0.77 -3.68
CA ARG A 56 13.61 0.11 -4.84
C ARG A 56 14.63 -0.20 -5.94
N ALA A 57 14.69 -1.46 -6.36
CA ALA A 57 15.46 -1.93 -7.53
C ALA A 57 14.65 -1.89 -8.83
N ILE A 58 13.34 -1.53 -8.79
CA ILE A 58 12.43 -1.58 -9.93
C ILE A 58 11.67 -0.26 -10.14
N GLN A 59 11.15 -0.09 -11.37
CA GLN A 59 10.23 1.02 -11.68
C GLN A 59 8.81 0.72 -11.14
N PRO A 60 8.00 1.75 -10.84
CA PRO A 60 8.37 3.18 -10.81
C PRO A 60 9.23 3.53 -9.60
N ARG A 61 9.90 4.68 -9.65
CA ARG A 61 10.69 5.22 -8.53
C ARG A 61 11.92 4.39 -8.16
N LEU A 62 12.61 3.81 -9.17
CA LEU A 62 13.92 3.16 -9.01
C LEU A 62 14.88 4.01 -8.15
N GLY A 63 15.58 3.40 -7.21
CA GLY A 63 16.55 4.03 -6.32
C GLY A 63 15.95 4.87 -5.17
N LYS A 64 14.62 4.90 -5.03
CA LYS A 64 13.94 5.63 -3.94
C LYS A 64 13.56 4.67 -2.81
N TRP A 65 13.46 5.22 -1.60
CA TRP A 65 13.13 4.48 -0.39
C TRP A 65 11.62 4.35 -0.17
N THR A 66 11.21 3.20 0.28
CA THR A 66 9.79 2.88 0.55
C THR A 66 9.65 1.96 1.76
N LEU A 67 8.43 1.86 2.29
CA LEU A 67 8.05 0.75 3.15
C LEU A 67 7.86 -0.51 2.29
N PRO A 68 8.16 -1.71 2.82
CA PRO A 68 7.88 -2.96 2.12
C PRO A 68 6.37 -3.11 1.88
N ALA A 69 5.98 -3.25 0.62
CA ALA A 69 4.57 -3.32 0.23
C ALA A 69 4.39 -3.70 -1.24
N GLY A 70 3.42 -4.57 -1.52
CA GLY A 70 3.03 -4.96 -2.87
C GLY A 70 1.55 -5.25 -3.02
N PHE A 71 1.17 -5.78 -4.17
CA PHE A 71 -0.22 -6.12 -4.43
C PHE A 71 -0.66 -7.34 -3.65
N MET A 72 -1.83 -7.20 -3.00
CA MET A 72 -2.49 -8.32 -2.35
C MET A 72 -2.85 -9.40 -3.38
N GLU A 73 -2.56 -10.65 -3.09
CA GLU A 73 -2.87 -11.80 -3.93
C GLU A 73 -4.24 -12.41 -3.60
N ASN A 74 -4.77 -13.17 -4.55
CA ASN A 74 -6.01 -13.90 -4.35
C ASN A 74 -5.80 -15.02 -3.32
N GLY A 75 -6.72 -15.12 -2.35
CA GLY A 75 -6.69 -16.19 -1.35
C GLY A 75 -5.92 -15.87 -0.07
N GLU A 76 -5.29 -14.69 0.03
CA GLU A 76 -4.65 -14.21 1.26
C GLU A 76 -5.48 -13.11 1.94
N SER A 77 -5.30 -12.95 3.24
CA SER A 77 -5.79 -11.77 3.94
C SER A 77 -4.85 -10.58 3.72
N SER A 78 -5.35 -9.36 3.95
CA SER A 78 -4.50 -8.16 3.82
C SER A 78 -3.30 -8.18 4.77
N LEU A 79 -3.45 -8.81 5.93
CA LEU A 79 -2.36 -8.97 6.90
C LEU A 79 -1.34 -10.00 6.43
N ASP A 80 -1.79 -11.16 5.91
CA ASP A 80 -0.89 -12.19 5.39
C ASP A 80 -0.08 -11.66 4.20
N GLY A 81 -0.72 -10.92 3.28
CA GLY A 81 -0.04 -10.27 2.17
C GLY A 81 1.01 -9.26 2.63
N ALA A 82 0.70 -8.44 3.63
CA ALA A 82 1.66 -7.48 4.17
C ALA A 82 2.88 -8.16 4.83
N ILE A 83 2.67 -9.30 5.51
CA ILE A 83 3.75 -10.11 6.09
C ILE A 83 4.60 -10.73 4.97
N ARG A 84 3.97 -11.32 3.94
CA ARG A 84 4.64 -11.91 2.79
C ARG A 84 5.52 -10.88 2.07
N GLU A 85 4.97 -9.71 1.72
CA GLU A 85 5.72 -8.64 1.05
C GLU A 85 6.93 -8.18 1.87
N THR A 86 6.77 -8.06 3.20
CA THR A 86 7.89 -7.68 4.08
C THR A 86 9.00 -8.72 4.09
N LEU A 87 8.64 -10.01 4.07
CA LEU A 87 9.62 -11.08 3.98
C LEU A 87 10.31 -11.11 2.61
N GLU A 88 9.53 -10.96 1.52
CA GLU A 88 10.04 -11.02 0.15
C GLU A 88 10.95 -9.83 -0.18
N GLU A 89 10.57 -8.61 0.20
CA GLU A 89 11.33 -7.41 -0.13
C GLU A 89 12.51 -7.14 0.81
N ALA A 90 12.33 -7.43 2.12
CA ALA A 90 13.31 -7.06 3.14
C ALA A 90 14.00 -8.23 3.85
N GLY A 91 13.57 -9.49 3.62
CA GLY A 91 14.06 -10.64 4.38
C GLY A 91 13.77 -10.53 5.88
N ALA A 92 12.82 -9.68 6.29
CA ALA A 92 12.52 -9.41 7.68
C ALA A 92 11.41 -10.32 8.20
N LEU A 93 11.68 -11.02 9.31
CA LEU A 93 10.66 -11.70 10.09
C LEU A 93 10.05 -10.71 11.08
N ILE A 94 8.74 -10.56 11.00
CA ILE A 94 7.99 -9.57 11.77
C ILE A 94 6.90 -10.22 12.62
N LYS A 95 6.55 -9.54 13.71
CA LYS A 95 5.38 -9.85 14.53
C LYS A 95 4.34 -8.76 14.32
N VAL A 96 3.16 -9.15 13.88
CA VAL A 96 2.04 -8.25 13.63
C VAL A 96 0.86 -8.67 14.50
N GLN A 97 0.18 -7.72 15.12
CA GLN A 97 -1.05 -7.97 15.88
C GLN A 97 -2.26 -7.78 14.96
N LYS A 98 -3.40 -8.40 15.29
CA LYS A 98 -4.63 -8.32 14.46
C LYS A 98 -5.20 -6.88 14.32
N ASP A 99 -4.92 -6.04 15.31
CA ASP A 99 -5.36 -4.63 15.40
C ASP A 99 -4.26 -3.64 15.00
N SER A 100 -3.25 -4.09 14.26
CA SER A 100 -2.08 -3.31 13.89
C SER A 100 -2.23 -2.48 12.62
N LEU A 101 -3.41 -2.47 11.99
CA LEU A 101 -3.66 -1.54 10.89
C LEU A 101 -3.38 -0.12 11.38
N TYR A 102 -2.52 0.58 10.65
CA TYR A 102 -2.05 1.89 11.07
C TYR A 102 -2.53 3.01 10.15
N THR A 103 -2.33 2.84 8.85
CA THR A 103 -2.82 3.79 7.84
C THR A 103 -3.52 3.08 6.69
N LEU A 104 -4.62 3.67 6.23
CA LEU A 104 -5.33 3.29 5.02
C LEU A 104 -5.41 4.53 4.11
N PHE A 105 -4.99 4.38 2.87
CA PHE A 105 -5.08 5.44 1.86
C PHE A 105 -5.95 5.00 0.70
N ASN A 106 -6.93 5.81 0.37
CA ASN A 106 -7.71 5.70 -0.86
C ASN A 106 -7.07 6.57 -1.94
N LEU A 107 -6.73 5.97 -3.08
CA LEU A 107 -6.15 6.65 -4.24
C LEU A 107 -7.08 6.49 -5.46
N PRO A 108 -8.21 7.23 -5.51
CA PRO A 108 -9.20 7.08 -6.57
C PRO A 108 -8.65 7.31 -7.98
N ALA A 109 -7.70 8.25 -8.11
CA ALA A 109 -7.11 8.61 -9.41
C ALA A 109 -6.37 7.44 -10.11
N ILE A 110 -5.88 6.48 -9.34
CA ILE A 110 -5.19 5.29 -9.85
C ILE A 110 -5.87 3.98 -9.51
N ASN A 111 -7.08 4.04 -8.94
CA ASN A 111 -7.88 2.90 -8.52
C ASN A 111 -7.09 1.94 -7.61
N GLN A 112 -6.52 2.48 -6.53
CA GLN A 112 -5.77 1.70 -5.54
C GLN A 112 -6.19 2.07 -4.12
N VAL A 113 -6.06 1.08 -3.20
CA VAL A 113 -6.17 1.27 -1.76
C VAL A 113 -4.89 0.72 -1.14
N TYR A 114 -4.24 1.51 -0.30
CA TYR A 114 -3.04 1.11 0.44
C TYR A 114 -3.37 0.88 1.90
N MET A 115 -2.87 -0.20 2.45
CA MET A 115 -3.01 -0.55 3.87
C MET A 115 -1.62 -0.83 4.45
N PHE A 116 -1.22 -0.05 5.46
CA PHE A 116 0.02 -0.30 6.19
C PHE A 116 -0.27 -0.76 7.61
N PHE A 117 0.33 -1.89 7.97
CA PHE A 117 0.25 -2.49 9.31
C PHE A 117 1.55 -2.20 10.07
N ARG A 118 1.43 -1.70 11.30
CA ARG A 118 2.60 -1.56 12.17
C ARG A 118 3.06 -2.93 12.64
N ALA A 119 4.34 -3.22 12.50
CA ALA A 119 4.94 -4.52 12.79
C ALA A 119 6.22 -4.36 13.60
N GLU A 120 6.48 -5.30 14.52
CA GLU A 120 7.74 -5.39 15.24
C GLU A 120 8.69 -6.35 14.52
N ILE A 121 9.93 -5.95 14.28
CA ILE A 121 10.94 -6.81 13.68
C ILE A 121 11.42 -7.82 14.74
N ILE A 122 11.26 -9.12 14.45
CA ILE A 122 11.76 -10.21 15.31
C ILE A 122 13.17 -10.58 14.90
N ASN A 123 13.40 -10.69 13.58
CA ASN A 123 14.70 -11.01 12.99
C ASN A 123 14.83 -10.32 11.65
N LEU A 124 15.98 -9.73 11.43
CA LEU A 124 16.36 -9.09 10.17
C LEU A 124 17.54 -9.85 9.58
N ASP A 125 17.25 -10.77 8.69
CA ASP A 125 18.29 -11.55 7.98
C ASP A 125 18.83 -10.79 6.76
N ALA A 126 18.54 -9.53 6.64
CA ALA A 126 19.09 -8.53 5.73
C ALA A 126 19.40 -9.01 4.29
N THR A 127 18.64 -9.99 3.80
CA THR A 127 18.75 -10.45 2.41
C THR A 127 17.62 -9.82 1.61
N PRO A 128 17.87 -8.68 0.92
CA PRO A 128 16.83 -8.04 0.12
C PRO A 128 16.40 -8.95 -1.03
N GLY A 129 15.11 -8.94 -1.35
CA GLY A 129 14.58 -9.59 -2.55
C GLY A 129 15.05 -8.88 -3.84
N PHE A 130 14.73 -9.47 -4.98
CA PHE A 130 15.18 -8.93 -6.29
C PHE A 130 14.60 -7.54 -6.63
N GLU A 131 13.51 -7.12 -5.98
CA GLU A 131 12.89 -5.80 -6.13
C GLU A 131 13.51 -4.74 -5.22
N THR A 132 14.42 -5.13 -4.33
CA THR A 132 15.07 -4.27 -3.33
C THR A 132 16.58 -4.24 -3.55
N GLU A 133 17.14 -3.05 -3.75
CA GLU A 133 18.58 -2.83 -3.89
C GLU A 133 19.30 -2.83 -2.55
N GLU A 134 18.67 -2.22 -1.54
CA GLU A 134 19.25 -1.97 -0.22
C GLU A 134 18.14 -1.91 0.82
N ILE A 135 18.42 -2.33 2.04
CA ILE A 135 17.54 -2.13 3.20
C ILE A 135 18.28 -1.37 4.29
N GLY A 136 17.55 -0.57 5.06
CA GLY A 136 18.11 0.21 6.15
C GLY A 136 17.13 0.42 7.30
N LEU A 137 17.68 0.53 8.50
CA LEU A 137 16.95 0.93 9.71
C LEU A 137 17.27 2.39 10.02
N PHE A 138 16.26 3.25 10.03
CA PHE A 138 16.38 4.70 10.14
C PHE A 138 15.65 5.22 11.38
N ALA A 139 16.33 6.01 12.20
CA ALA A 139 15.67 6.91 13.13
C ALA A 139 15.08 8.12 12.35
N GLU A 140 14.18 8.88 12.96
CA GLU A 140 13.50 10.02 12.31
C GLU A 140 14.48 10.99 11.62
N SER A 141 15.57 11.33 12.32
CA SER A 141 16.59 12.26 11.81
C SER A 141 17.46 11.71 10.68
N GLU A 142 17.42 10.40 10.45
CA GLU A 142 18.19 9.70 9.42
C GLU A 142 17.36 9.39 8.17
N ILE A 143 16.02 9.58 8.23
CA ILE A 143 15.14 9.32 7.09
C ILE A 143 15.54 10.21 5.91
N PRO A 144 15.78 9.62 4.73
CA PRO A 144 16.07 10.38 3.51
C PRO A 144 14.77 10.94 2.92
N TRP A 145 14.16 11.93 3.58
CA TRP A 145 12.81 12.46 3.27
C TRP A 145 12.61 12.85 1.81
N ASP A 146 13.61 13.40 1.14
CA ASP A 146 13.54 13.81 -0.27
C ASP A 146 13.68 12.63 -1.24
N GLU A 147 14.03 11.47 -0.71
CA GLU A 147 14.16 10.22 -1.47
C GLU A 147 13.06 9.21 -1.18
N ILE A 148 12.05 9.57 -0.41
CA ILE A 148 10.88 8.71 -0.22
C ILE A 148 10.09 8.62 -1.53
N ALA A 149 9.83 7.37 -1.95
CA ALA A 149 9.25 7.06 -3.26
C ALA A 149 7.82 7.56 -3.44
N PHE A 150 7.00 7.44 -2.39
CA PHE A 150 5.55 7.64 -2.47
C PHE A 150 5.03 8.52 -1.34
N PRO A 151 4.10 9.45 -1.63
CA PRO A 151 3.50 10.32 -0.61
C PRO A 151 2.80 9.55 0.52
N VAL A 152 2.18 8.40 0.23
CA VAL A 152 1.52 7.56 1.23
C VAL A 152 2.54 6.99 2.24
N VAL A 153 3.73 6.64 1.77
CA VAL A 153 4.83 6.19 2.64
C VAL A 153 5.33 7.34 3.51
N ARG A 154 5.58 8.49 2.89
CA ARG A 154 6.00 9.71 3.63
C ARG A 154 5.00 10.05 4.73
N SER A 155 3.71 10.11 4.40
CA SER A 155 2.66 10.41 5.37
C SER A 155 2.58 9.37 6.50
N THR A 156 2.73 8.07 6.19
CA THR A 156 2.77 7.01 7.19
C THR A 156 3.93 7.20 8.17
N LEU A 157 5.13 7.51 7.67
CA LEU A 157 6.32 7.76 8.48
C LEU A 157 6.17 9.00 9.35
N GLU A 158 5.70 10.12 8.79
CA GLU A 158 5.48 11.37 9.53
C GLU A 158 4.52 11.16 10.71
N HIS A 159 3.40 10.46 10.50
CA HIS A 159 2.47 10.14 11.58
C HIS A 159 3.08 9.19 12.62
N TYR A 160 3.86 8.20 12.17
CA TYR A 160 4.51 7.27 13.10
C TYR A 160 5.44 7.99 14.07
N PHE A 161 6.31 8.86 13.57
CA PHE A 161 7.24 9.58 14.44
C PHE A 161 6.54 10.62 15.33
N GLN A 162 5.40 11.18 14.91
CA GLN A 162 4.54 12.02 15.77
C GLN A 162 3.89 11.22 16.90
N ASP A 163 3.51 9.97 16.65
CA ASP A 163 2.86 9.09 17.62
C ASP A 163 3.85 8.39 18.58
N LEU A 164 5.07 8.16 18.10
CA LEU A 164 6.08 7.38 18.81
C LEU A 164 6.37 7.86 20.26
N PRO A 165 6.49 9.16 20.54
CA PRO A 165 6.72 9.64 21.91
C PRO A 165 5.57 9.33 22.87
N ARG A 166 4.34 9.26 22.34
CA ARG A 166 3.13 8.98 23.11
C ARG A 166 2.81 7.49 23.18
N LYS A 167 3.48 6.66 22.37
CA LYS A 167 3.24 5.21 22.21
C LYS A 167 1.76 4.89 21.93
N ARG A 168 1.07 5.79 21.23
CA ARG A 168 -0.33 5.65 20.86
C ARG A 168 -0.45 5.75 19.34
N PHE A 169 -0.91 4.69 18.71
CA PHE A 169 -0.90 4.52 17.25
C PHE A 169 -2.33 4.29 16.72
N PRO A 170 -3.16 5.36 16.62
CA PRO A 170 -4.52 5.24 16.13
C PRO A 170 -4.54 4.87 14.65
N VAL A 171 -5.58 4.16 14.23
CA VAL A 171 -5.83 3.92 12.80
C VAL A 171 -6.25 5.21 12.13
N ARG A 172 -5.62 5.54 10.99
CA ARG A 172 -5.95 6.71 10.17
C ARG A 172 -6.35 6.32 8.77
N MET A 173 -7.39 6.96 8.26
CA MET A 173 -7.82 6.79 6.88
C MET A 173 -7.72 8.13 6.14
N PHE A 174 -7.21 8.08 4.91
CA PHE A 174 -6.93 9.25 4.09
C PHE A 174 -7.52 9.07 2.70
N ASP A 175 -8.00 10.17 2.10
CA ASP A 175 -8.21 10.27 0.66
C ASP A 175 -7.08 11.08 0.03
N VAL A 176 -6.47 10.52 -1.02
CA VAL A 176 -5.42 11.19 -1.77
C VAL A 176 -6.01 11.77 -3.04
N HIS A 177 -6.04 13.09 -3.13
CA HIS A 177 -6.53 13.81 -4.28
C HIS A 177 -5.37 14.47 -5.03
N HIS A 178 -5.42 14.44 -6.35
CA HIS A 178 -4.50 15.19 -7.19
C HIS A 178 -5.09 16.58 -7.43
N GLY A 179 -4.40 17.63 -6.96
CA GLY A 179 -4.75 19.01 -7.26
C GLY A 179 -4.57 19.36 -8.75
N GLU A 180 -5.14 20.49 -9.19
CA GLU A 180 -4.99 21.01 -10.57
C GLU A 180 -3.53 21.27 -10.96
N ASP A 181 -2.70 21.64 -9.99
CA ASP A 181 -1.25 21.84 -10.08
C ASP A 181 -0.41 20.54 -9.99
N ARG A 182 -1.06 19.38 -9.99
CA ARG A 182 -0.49 18.06 -9.69
C ARG A 182 0.01 17.89 -8.25
N SER A 183 -0.34 18.79 -7.35
CA SER A 183 -0.11 18.58 -5.91
C SER A 183 -0.96 17.42 -5.41
N ILE A 184 -0.43 16.67 -4.45
CA ILE A 184 -1.18 15.61 -3.77
C ILE A 184 -1.60 16.16 -2.42
N THR A 185 -2.92 16.28 -2.23
CA THR A 185 -3.50 16.69 -0.95
C THR A 185 -4.03 15.46 -0.24
N THR A 186 -3.68 15.32 1.05
CA THR A 186 -4.20 14.25 1.90
C THR A 186 -5.14 14.84 2.95
N HIS A 187 -6.30 14.22 3.11
CA HIS A 187 -7.28 14.58 4.14
C HIS A 187 -7.49 13.39 5.07
N VAL A 188 -7.40 13.64 6.38
CA VAL A 188 -7.74 12.63 7.38
C VAL A 188 -9.26 12.51 7.48
N ILE A 189 -9.81 11.33 7.20
CA ILE A 189 -11.25 11.10 7.21
C ILE A 189 -11.72 10.64 8.60
N SER A 190 -10.95 9.78 9.28
CA SER A 190 -11.31 9.32 10.61
C SER A 190 -10.10 8.98 11.47
N HIS A 191 -10.29 9.13 12.78
CA HIS A 191 -9.39 8.63 13.81
C HIS A 191 -10.17 7.68 14.70
N SER A 192 -9.73 6.43 14.84
CA SER A 192 -10.27 5.56 15.86
C SER A 192 -9.52 5.81 17.17
N HIS A 193 -10.25 6.27 18.17
CA HIS A 193 -9.80 6.26 19.55
C HIS A 193 -10.35 5.01 20.20
N HIS A 194 -9.54 3.96 20.32
CA HIS A 194 -9.85 2.87 21.24
C HIS A 194 -9.35 3.31 22.62
N GLU A 195 -10.26 3.83 23.42
CA GLU A 195 -10.08 3.86 24.88
C GLU A 195 -10.39 2.44 25.39
N TYR A 196 -9.37 1.77 25.90
CA TYR A 196 -9.49 0.57 26.72
C TYR A 196 -9.19 0.93 28.15
#